data_ca77865423cef94e3ba56aca424bb0be
#
_entry.id   ca77865423cef94e3ba56aca424bb0be
#
_cell.length_a   1.000
_cell.length_b   1.000
_cell.length_c   1.000
_cell.angle_alpha   90.00
_cell.angle_beta   90.00
_cell.angle_gamma   90.00
#
_symmetry.space_group_name_H-M   'P 1'
#
loop_
_entity.id
_entity.type
_entity.pdbx_description
1 polymer ?
#
loop_
_entity_poly.entity_id
_entity_poly.type
_entity_poly.pdbx_seq_one_letter_code
_entity_poly.pdbx_strand_id
1 'polypeptide(L)'
;MSVNLENEEINYTPSYKKITFKEAVVALFNRFFVFKGTTGQREFNYGLLFMILISMGLSMIISMPEVSEMTNEILANGMYDEAWLEDYINSMVSKDIWHYTNLYSIASALLYSIFFVAPVYRRMIDTGKSEKFAMISAILFVVSEIACCNILYCLLPDNIYNSILGVIDILSIVNLAILLMCVFGKTKKAY
;
A
#
# COMPACT_ATOMS: atom_id res chain seq x y z
N MET A 1 42.10 9.30 -11.57
CA MET A 1 41.57 8.05 -11.01
C MET A 1 40.14 7.92 -11.52
N SER A 2 39.97 7.35 -12.71
CA SER A 2 38.67 7.19 -13.38
C SER A 2 38.01 5.95 -12.79
N VAL A 3 36.92 6.14 -12.07
CA VAL A 3 36.08 5.05 -11.60
C VAL A 3 35.35 4.47 -12.82
N ASN A 4 35.75 3.29 -13.24
CA ASN A 4 35.06 2.48 -14.23
C ASN A 4 33.68 2.09 -13.63
N LEU A 5 32.62 2.79 -14.04
CA LEU A 5 31.21 2.38 -13.82
C LEU A 5 30.77 1.42 -14.95
N GLU A 6 31.69 0.56 -15.43
CA GLU A 6 31.34 -0.46 -16.39
C GLU A 6 30.80 -1.71 -15.68
N ASN A 7 29.52 -1.97 -15.98
CA ASN A 7 28.89 -3.28 -15.93
C ASN A 7 28.76 -3.99 -14.59
N GLU A 8 28.08 -3.40 -13.60
CA GLU A 8 27.22 -4.26 -12.82
C GLU A 8 26.05 -4.69 -13.74
N GLU A 9 26.21 -5.82 -14.41
CA GLU A 9 25.09 -6.60 -14.92
C GLU A 9 24.12 -6.79 -13.75
N ILE A 10 23.09 -5.94 -13.71
CA ILE A 10 21.99 -6.14 -12.78
C ILE A 10 21.42 -7.51 -13.17
N ASN A 11 21.75 -8.53 -12.40
CA ASN A 11 21.35 -9.91 -12.60
C ASN A 11 19.83 -9.97 -12.51
N TYR A 12 19.17 -9.76 -13.66
CA TYR A 12 17.73 -9.89 -13.78
C TYR A 12 17.37 -11.33 -13.46
N THR A 13 16.73 -11.54 -12.33
CA THR A 13 16.14 -12.85 -12.06
C THR A 13 15.06 -13.07 -13.11
N PRO A 14 15.21 -14.06 -14.02
CA PRO A 14 14.20 -14.29 -15.04
C PRO A 14 12.83 -14.47 -14.39
N SER A 15 11.78 -13.87 -14.94
CA SER A 15 10.41 -13.88 -14.37
C SER A 15 9.81 -15.28 -14.17
N TYR A 16 10.45 -16.31 -14.73
CA TYR A 16 10.08 -17.73 -14.59
C TYR A 16 10.85 -18.47 -13.49
N LYS A 17 11.87 -17.86 -12.86
CA LYS A 17 12.59 -18.51 -11.75
C LYS A 17 11.66 -18.67 -10.55
N LYS A 18 11.64 -19.88 -9.97
CA LYS A 18 10.95 -20.11 -8.71
C LYS A 18 11.65 -19.30 -7.61
N ILE A 19 10.99 -18.25 -7.15
CA ILE A 19 11.47 -17.42 -6.05
C ILE A 19 10.81 -17.86 -4.74
N THR A 20 11.56 -17.89 -3.66
CA THR A 20 11.03 -18.13 -2.31
C THR A 20 10.48 -16.84 -1.71
N PHE A 21 9.65 -16.95 -0.65
CA PHE A 21 9.13 -15.78 0.08
C PHE A 21 10.26 -14.88 0.60
N LYS A 22 11.29 -15.47 1.20
CA LYS A 22 12.47 -14.73 1.72
C LYS A 22 13.18 -13.94 0.61
N GLU A 23 13.43 -14.57 -0.54
CA GLU A 23 14.06 -13.90 -1.68
C GLU A 23 13.22 -12.75 -2.23
N ALA A 24 11.90 -12.91 -2.26
CA ALA A 24 10.99 -11.86 -2.70
C ALA A 24 10.98 -10.65 -1.75
N VAL A 25 11.01 -10.89 -0.43
CA VAL A 25 11.12 -9.84 0.59
C VAL A 25 12.45 -9.11 0.47
N VAL A 26 13.56 -9.83 0.33
CA VAL A 26 14.89 -9.21 0.11
C VAL A 26 14.91 -8.39 -1.17
N ALA A 27 14.33 -8.92 -2.26
CA ALA A 27 14.23 -8.20 -3.53
C ALA A 27 13.37 -6.92 -3.40
N LEU A 28 12.29 -6.95 -2.61
CA LEU A 28 11.46 -5.78 -2.34
C LEU A 28 12.29 -4.65 -1.72
N PHE A 29 13.06 -4.94 -0.67
CA PHE A 29 13.89 -3.94 0.00
C PHE A 29 15.10 -3.48 -0.83
N ASN A 30 15.73 -4.37 -1.56
CA ASN A 30 16.92 -4.03 -2.38
C ASN A 30 16.57 -3.26 -3.65
N ARG A 31 15.32 -3.36 -4.13
CA ARG A 31 14.90 -2.86 -5.43
C ARG A 31 13.67 -1.94 -5.38
N PHE A 32 13.33 -1.38 -4.21
CA PHE A 32 12.10 -0.60 -4.05
C PHE A 32 12.06 0.68 -4.89
N PHE A 33 13.21 1.30 -5.20
CA PHE A 33 13.32 2.44 -6.13
C PHE A 33 13.96 2.08 -7.48
N VAL A 34 14.16 0.80 -7.78
CA VAL A 34 14.73 0.38 -9.06
C VAL A 34 13.61 0.15 -10.07
N PHE A 35 13.46 1.05 -11.03
CA PHE A 35 12.45 0.97 -12.09
C PHE A 35 12.89 0.13 -13.29
N LYS A 36 14.17 -0.21 -13.40
CA LYS A 36 14.70 -1.09 -14.45
C LYS A 36 14.42 -2.56 -14.17
N GLY A 37 14.17 -3.32 -15.22
CA GLY A 37 13.95 -4.77 -15.16
C GLY A 37 12.49 -5.17 -15.02
N THR A 38 12.27 -6.42 -14.67
CA THR A 38 10.95 -7.03 -14.50
C THR A 38 10.74 -7.51 -13.07
N THR A 39 9.50 -7.68 -12.67
CA THR A 39 9.12 -8.30 -11.40
C THR A 39 8.17 -9.45 -11.69
N GLY A 40 8.63 -10.68 -11.47
CA GLY A 40 7.83 -11.86 -11.72
C GLY A 40 6.57 -11.91 -10.83
N GLN A 41 5.53 -12.61 -11.30
CA GLN A 41 4.27 -12.71 -10.57
C GLN A 41 4.43 -13.20 -9.12
N ARG A 42 5.29 -14.19 -8.89
CA ARG A 42 5.55 -14.71 -7.54
C ARG A 42 6.28 -13.70 -6.67
N GLU A 43 7.27 -13.01 -7.22
CA GLU A 43 8.00 -11.96 -6.52
C GLU A 43 7.04 -10.85 -6.08
N PHE A 44 6.19 -10.39 -6.98
CA PHE A 44 5.17 -9.37 -6.69
C PHE A 44 4.18 -9.84 -5.62
N ASN A 45 3.60 -11.03 -5.78
CA ASN A 45 2.59 -11.54 -4.85
C ASN A 45 3.15 -11.79 -3.44
N TYR A 46 4.38 -12.30 -3.33
CA TYR A 46 5.03 -12.47 -2.02
C TYR A 46 5.41 -11.13 -1.38
N GLY A 47 5.87 -10.16 -2.19
CA GLY A 47 6.10 -8.80 -1.71
C GLY A 47 4.80 -8.15 -1.21
N LEU A 48 3.70 -8.30 -1.94
CA LEU A 48 2.39 -7.80 -1.54
C LEU A 48 1.89 -8.46 -0.25
N LEU A 49 1.99 -9.79 -0.15
CA LEU A 49 1.64 -10.52 1.07
C LEU A 49 2.45 -10.02 2.27
N PHE A 50 3.76 -9.82 2.09
CA PHE A 50 4.62 -9.29 3.14
C PHE A 50 4.18 -7.90 3.60
N MET A 51 3.83 -7.00 2.67
CA MET A 51 3.34 -5.66 3.00
C MET A 51 1.99 -5.69 3.72
N ILE A 52 1.09 -6.59 3.33
CA ILE A 52 -0.18 -6.80 4.05
C ILE A 52 0.10 -7.23 5.50
N LEU A 53 1.02 -8.16 5.72
CA LEU A 53 1.39 -8.61 7.06
C LEU A 53 2.00 -7.48 7.90
N ILE A 54 2.86 -6.64 7.30
CA ILE A 54 3.41 -5.45 7.98
C ILE A 54 2.29 -4.46 8.32
N SER A 55 1.38 -4.18 7.39
CA SER A 55 0.25 -3.27 7.64
C SER A 55 -0.65 -3.78 8.75
N MET A 56 -0.93 -5.09 8.81
CA MET A 56 -1.68 -5.69 9.91
C MET A 56 -0.95 -5.56 11.25
N GLY A 57 0.35 -5.82 11.27
CA GLY A 57 1.18 -5.64 12.48
C GLY A 57 1.21 -4.18 12.93
N LEU A 58 1.35 -3.24 11.99
CA LEU A 58 1.33 -1.80 12.26
C LEU A 58 -0.03 -1.35 12.81
N SER A 59 -1.13 -1.83 12.23
CA SER A 59 -2.47 -1.59 12.74
C SER A 59 -2.61 -2.03 14.19
N MET A 60 -2.18 -3.26 14.51
CA MET A 60 -2.24 -3.78 15.88
C MET A 60 -1.45 -2.91 16.85
N ILE A 61 -0.23 -2.48 16.48
CA ILE A 61 0.61 -1.66 17.37
C ILE A 61 -0.01 -0.29 17.61
N ILE A 62 -0.51 0.36 16.55
CA ILE A 62 -1.08 1.70 16.64
C ILE A 62 -2.41 1.71 17.40
N SER A 63 -3.25 0.68 17.24
CA SER A 63 -4.54 0.58 17.92
C SER A 63 -4.47 0.01 19.33
N MET A 64 -3.34 -0.53 19.77
CA MET A 64 -3.18 -1.18 21.08
C MET A 64 -3.59 -0.29 22.28
N PRO A 65 -3.18 1.00 22.36
CA PRO A 65 -3.56 1.86 23.48
C PRO A 65 -5.07 1.97 23.63
N GLU A 66 -5.77 2.20 22.54
CA GLU A 66 -7.22 2.42 22.52
C GLU A 66 -8.02 1.15 22.80
N VAL A 67 -7.58 0.01 22.25
CA VAL A 67 -8.16 -1.30 22.60
C VAL A 67 -8.00 -1.58 24.09
N SER A 68 -6.88 -1.16 24.69
CA SER A 68 -6.64 -1.30 26.12
C SER A 68 -7.58 -0.41 26.97
N GLU A 69 -7.75 0.86 26.58
CA GLU A 69 -8.68 1.78 27.24
C GLU A 69 -10.12 1.28 27.13
N MET A 70 -10.56 0.91 25.95
CA MET A 70 -11.86 0.31 25.70
C MET A 70 -12.11 -0.93 26.56
N THR A 71 -11.14 -1.84 26.63
CA THR A 71 -11.25 -3.05 27.46
C THR A 71 -11.42 -2.70 28.93
N ASN A 72 -10.69 -1.71 29.44
CA ASN A 72 -10.78 -1.25 30.82
C ASN A 72 -12.15 -0.61 31.10
N GLU A 73 -12.69 0.17 30.18
CA GLU A 73 -14.03 0.79 30.33
C GLU A 73 -15.12 -0.28 30.34
N ILE A 74 -15.02 -1.29 29.48
CA ILE A 74 -15.95 -2.44 29.46
C ILE A 74 -15.92 -3.19 30.79
N LEU A 75 -14.74 -3.45 31.33
CA LEU A 75 -14.58 -4.16 32.59
C LEU A 75 -15.07 -3.35 33.78
N ALA A 76 -14.97 -2.01 33.72
CA ALA A 76 -15.38 -1.12 34.81
C ALA A 76 -16.89 -0.87 34.83
N ASN A 77 -17.53 -0.74 33.70
CA ASN A 77 -18.92 -0.25 33.60
C ASN A 77 -19.95 -1.37 33.33
N GLY A 78 -19.51 -2.62 33.11
CA GLY A 78 -20.42 -3.69 32.72
C GLY A 78 -21.01 -3.45 31.32
N MET A 79 -21.86 -4.35 30.84
CA MET A 79 -22.35 -4.39 29.46
C MET A 79 -22.73 -3.05 28.83
N TYR A 80 -22.35 -2.89 27.56
CA TYR A 80 -22.64 -1.79 26.66
C TYR A 80 -24.11 -1.35 26.64
N ASP A 81 -24.35 -0.04 26.78
CA ASP A 81 -25.59 0.53 26.27
C ASP A 81 -25.39 1.03 24.82
N GLU A 82 -26.49 1.26 24.11
CA GLU A 82 -26.46 1.74 22.72
C GLU A 82 -25.76 3.11 22.60
N ALA A 83 -25.88 3.97 23.62
CA ALA A 83 -25.29 5.29 23.65
C ALA A 83 -23.76 5.22 23.69
N TRP A 84 -23.18 4.31 24.47
CA TRP A 84 -21.74 4.10 24.51
C TRP A 84 -21.21 3.61 23.15
N LEU A 85 -21.94 2.69 22.48
CA LEU A 85 -21.54 2.19 21.17
C LEU A 85 -21.57 3.31 20.11
N GLU A 86 -22.55 4.19 20.17
CA GLU A 86 -22.66 5.34 19.27
C GLU A 86 -21.53 6.35 19.50
N ASP A 87 -21.22 6.66 20.76
CA ASP A 87 -20.09 7.52 21.12
C ASP A 87 -18.74 6.90 20.69
N TYR A 88 -18.57 5.60 20.86
CA TYR A 88 -17.39 4.90 20.41
C TYR A 88 -17.22 4.93 18.88
N ILE A 89 -18.29 4.65 18.12
CA ILE A 89 -18.26 4.74 16.67
C ILE A 89 -17.93 6.17 16.22
N ASN A 90 -18.51 7.17 16.88
CA ASN A 90 -18.25 8.58 16.59
C ASN A 90 -16.81 8.98 16.93
N SER A 91 -16.22 8.39 17.97
CA SER A 91 -14.81 8.63 18.33
C SER A 91 -13.84 8.09 17.28
N MET A 92 -14.21 7.03 16.56
CA MET A 92 -13.40 6.48 15.46
C MET A 92 -13.29 7.43 14.26
N VAL A 93 -14.24 8.37 14.12
CA VAL A 93 -14.29 9.35 13.02
C VAL A 93 -13.75 10.69 13.50
N SER A 94 -12.45 10.78 13.67
CA SER A 94 -11.78 12.01 14.11
C SER A 94 -11.10 12.71 12.94
N LYS A 95 -11.14 14.06 12.94
CA LYS A 95 -10.29 14.88 12.05
C LYS A 95 -8.90 15.15 12.61
N ASP A 96 -8.62 14.73 13.83
CA ASP A 96 -7.28 14.84 14.37
C ASP A 96 -6.33 13.90 13.62
N ILE A 97 -5.29 14.48 13.01
CA ILE A 97 -4.28 13.72 12.26
C ILE A 97 -3.52 12.72 13.15
N TRP A 98 -3.46 13.00 14.44
CA TRP A 98 -2.80 12.13 15.42
C TRP A 98 -3.70 11.02 15.95
N HIS A 99 -4.97 11.03 15.55
CA HIS A 99 -5.86 9.92 15.87
C HIS A 99 -5.34 8.62 15.24
N TYR A 100 -5.38 7.52 15.97
CA TYR A 100 -4.75 6.25 15.57
C TYR A 100 -5.21 5.74 14.20
N THR A 101 -6.50 5.89 13.84
CA THR A 101 -7.02 5.47 12.53
C THR A 101 -6.40 6.27 11.40
N ASN A 102 -6.20 7.57 11.59
CA ASN A 102 -5.60 8.46 10.62
C ASN A 102 -4.11 8.20 10.50
N LEU A 103 -3.39 8.05 11.63
CA LEU A 103 -1.98 7.69 11.67
C LEU A 103 -1.72 6.35 10.95
N TYR A 104 -2.54 5.33 11.22
CA TYR A 104 -2.43 4.04 10.54
C TYR A 104 -2.65 4.18 9.03
N SER A 105 -3.71 4.88 8.62
CA SER A 105 -4.04 5.10 7.21
C SER A 105 -2.93 5.81 6.46
N ILE A 106 -2.38 6.89 7.04
CA ILE A 106 -1.27 7.67 6.47
C ILE A 106 0.01 6.83 6.41
N ALA A 107 0.36 6.13 7.49
CA ALA A 107 1.55 5.29 7.54
C ALA A 107 1.48 4.14 6.52
N SER A 108 0.33 3.49 6.39
CA SER A 108 0.10 2.44 5.39
C SER A 108 0.24 2.98 3.97
N ALA A 109 -0.40 4.10 3.64
CA ALA A 109 -0.31 4.71 2.32
C ALA A 109 1.12 5.09 1.94
N LEU A 110 1.90 5.62 2.89
CA LEU A 110 3.31 5.92 2.68
C LEU A 110 4.14 4.66 2.43
N LEU A 111 3.93 3.61 3.24
CA LEU A 111 4.62 2.34 3.07
C LEU A 111 4.32 1.73 1.68
N TYR A 112 3.06 1.64 1.29
CA TYR A 112 2.69 1.12 -0.03
C TYR A 112 3.24 1.99 -1.15
N SER A 113 3.12 3.31 -1.07
CA SER A 113 3.65 4.22 -2.08
C SER A 113 5.16 4.09 -2.26
N ILE A 114 5.93 3.99 -1.18
CA ILE A 114 7.39 3.90 -1.23
C ILE A 114 7.85 2.55 -1.75
N PHE A 115 7.31 1.46 -1.20
CA PHE A 115 7.83 0.12 -1.49
C PHE A 115 7.21 -0.52 -2.73
N PHE A 116 6.01 -0.10 -3.15
CA PHE A 116 5.30 -0.75 -4.26
C PHE A 116 5.29 0.03 -5.58
N VAL A 117 5.64 1.30 -5.62
CA VAL A 117 5.64 2.07 -6.88
C VAL A 117 6.51 1.43 -7.96
N ALA A 118 7.74 1.05 -7.64
CA ALA A 118 8.64 0.42 -8.60
C ALA A 118 8.27 -1.05 -8.91
N PRO A 119 7.89 -1.90 -7.93
CA PRO A 119 7.30 -3.21 -8.21
C PRO A 119 6.07 -3.17 -9.14
N VAL A 120 5.13 -2.25 -8.94
CA VAL A 120 3.96 -2.07 -9.83
C VAL A 120 4.40 -1.74 -11.24
N TYR A 121 5.29 -0.75 -11.40
CA TYR A 121 5.85 -0.38 -12.70
C TYR A 121 6.49 -1.59 -13.41
N ARG A 122 7.45 -2.27 -12.75
CA ARG A 122 8.15 -3.43 -13.32
C ARG A 122 7.19 -4.58 -13.64
N ARG A 123 6.20 -4.80 -12.78
CA ARG A 123 5.21 -5.85 -13.00
C ARG A 123 4.31 -5.56 -14.20
N MET A 124 3.94 -4.30 -14.44
CA MET A 124 3.22 -3.89 -15.63
C MET A 124 4.04 -4.15 -16.91
N ILE A 125 5.34 -3.86 -16.89
CA ILE A 125 6.25 -4.20 -18.00
C ILE A 125 6.30 -5.71 -18.22
N ASP A 126 6.43 -6.50 -17.15
CA ASP A 126 6.50 -7.97 -17.20
C ASP A 126 5.22 -8.59 -17.78
N THR A 127 4.06 -7.97 -17.60
CA THR A 127 2.80 -8.38 -18.24
C THR A 127 2.71 -7.94 -19.73
N GLY A 128 3.74 -7.28 -20.24
CA GLY A 128 3.86 -6.84 -21.65
C GLY A 128 3.09 -5.57 -21.94
N LYS A 129 2.82 -4.75 -20.93
CA LYS A 129 2.29 -3.41 -21.15
C LYS A 129 3.40 -2.47 -21.62
N SER A 130 3.02 -1.41 -22.33
CA SER A 130 3.99 -0.39 -22.75
C SER A 130 4.57 0.35 -21.56
N GLU A 131 5.77 0.89 -21.70
CA GLU A 131 6.45 1.66 -20.65
C GLU A 131 5.62 2.86 -20.19
N LYS A 132 4.98 3.57 -21.14
CA LYS A 132 4.07 4.68 -20.83
C LYS A 132 2.90 4.24 -19.96
N PHE A 133 2.28 3.11 -20.29
CA PHE A 133 1.17 2.56 -19.51
C PHE A 133 1.64 2.14 -18.11
N ALA A 134 2.80 1.50 -17.99
CA ALA A 134 3.38 1.11 -16.72
C ALA A 134 3.68 2.32 -15.83
N MET A 135 4.22 3.40 -16.40
CA MET A 135 4.48 4.65 -15.69
C MET A 135 3.18 5.32 -15.21
N ILE A 136 2.18 5.43 -16.06
CA ILE A 136 0.86 5.96 -15.68
C ILE A 136 0.25 5.14 -14.55
N SER A 137 0.31 3.80 -14.65
CA SER A 137 -0.21 2.91 -13.60
C SER A 137 0.51 3.09 -12.27
N ALA A 138 1.83 3.24 -12.27
CA ALA A 138 2.62 3.48 -11.06
C ALA A 138 2.31 4.84 -10.43
N ILE A 139 2.12 5.90 -11.24
CA ILE A 139 1.72 7.23 -10.76
C ILE A 139 0.30 7.18 -10.18
N LEU A 140 -0.65 6.56 -10.90
CA LEU A 140 -2.03 6.42 -10.42
C LEU A 140 -2.10 5.59 -9.13
N PHE A 141 -1.26 4.56 -8.99
CA PHE A 141 -1.15 3.80 -7.76
C PHE A 141 -0.77 4.70 -6.58
N VAL A 142 0.30 5.50 -6.69
CA VAL A 142 0.72 6.42 -5.62
C VAL A 142 -0.32 7.49 -5.33
N VAL A 143 -0.90 8.09 -6.37
CA VAL A 143 -1.94 9.13 -6.22
C VAL A 143 -3.16 8.56 -5.51
N SER A 144 -3.58 7.33 -5.85
CA SER A 144 -4.72 6.70 -5.19
C SER A 144 -4.43 6.31 -3.74
N GLU A 145 -3.23 5.81 -3.41
CA GLU A 145 -2.84 5.54 -2.02
C GLU A 145 -2.91 6.82 -1.16
N ILE A 146 -2.38 7.94 -1.69
CA ILE A 146 -2.41 9.23 -0.98
C ILE A 146 -3.84 9.79 -0.90
N ALA A 147 -4.64 9.65 -1.96
CA ALA A 147 -6.02 10.14 -1.97
C ALA A 147 -6.93 9.33 -1.04
N CYS A 148 -6.71 8.02 -0.96
CA CYS A 148 -7.50 7.10 -0.14
C CYS A 148 -7.06 7.09 1.33
N CYS A 149 -5.88 7.65 1.67
CA CYS A 149 -5.51 7.81 3.06
C CYS A 149 -6.26 9.00 3.68
N ASN A 150 -6.49 8.92 4.98
CA ASN A 150 -7.29 9.92 5.71
C ASN A 150 -6.67 11.33 5.78
N ILE A 151 -5.52 11.57 5.15
CA ILE A 151 -4.86 12.88 5.18
C ILE A 151 -5.75 13.98 4.58
N LEU A 152 -6.43 13.68 3.47
CA LEU A 152 -7.35 14.65 2.85
C LEU A 152 -8.56 14.93 3.74
N TYR A 153 -9.08 13.91 4.42
CA TYR A 153 -10.15 14.05 5.40
C TYR A 153 -9.73 14.96 6.57
N CYS A 154 -8.52 14.79 7.08
CA CYS A 154 -8.01 15.60 8.19
C CYS A 154 -7.75 17.07 7.78
N LEU A 155 -7.25 17.30 6.56
CA LEU A 155 -6.79 18.62 6.13
C LEU A 155 -7.88 19.48 5.48
N LEU A 156 -8.91 18.88 4.90
CA LEU A 156 -9.92 19.61 4.13
C LEU A 156 -11.18 19.90 4.97
N PRO A 157 -11.84 21.04 4.75
CA PRO A 157 -13.19 21.28 5.25
C PRO A 157 -14.17 20.24 4.70
N ASP A 158 -15.21 19.90 5.48
CA ASP A 158 -16.17 18.84 5.14
C ASP A 158 -16.85 19.04 3.80
N ASN A 159 -17.23 20.29 3.48
CA ASN A 159 -17.86 20.63 2.20
C ASN A 159 -16.97 20.34 1.00
N ILE A 160 -15.64 20.59 1.12
CA ILE A 160 -14.67 20.32 0.05
C ILE A 160 -14.41 18.82 -0.01
N TYR A 161 -14.16 18.17 1.13
CA TYR A 161 -13.93 16.73 1.18
C TYR A 161 -15.10 15.94 0.57
N ASN A 162 -16.32 16.25 0.96
CA ASN A 162 -17.52 15.59 0.43
C ASN A 162 -17.70 15.81 -1.09
N SER A 163 -17.27 16.97 -1.60
CA SER A 163 -17.31 17.25 -3.04
C SER A 163 -16.34 16.40 -3.86
N ILE A 164 -15.22 15.98 -3.29
CA ILE A 164 -14.20 15.17 -3.97
C ILE A 164 -14.31 13.67 -3.64
N LEU A 165 -15.19 13.28 -2.72
CA LEU A 165 -15.31 11.88 -2.26
C LEU A 165 -15.55 10.91 -3.42
N GLY A 166 -16.41 11.26 -4.38
CA GLY A 166 -16.64 10.45 -5.56
C GLY A 166 -15.40 10.26 -6.45
N VAL A 167 -14.47 11.23 -6.47
CA VAL A 167 -13.19 11.09 -7.17
C VAL A 167 -12.27 10.14 -6.43
N ILE A 168 -12.26 10.19 -5.10
CA ILE A 168 -11.49 9.28 -4.23
C ILE A 168 -11.98 7.84 -4.44
N ASP A 169 -13.29 7.62 -4.49
CA ASP A 169 -13.88 6.29 -4.75
C ASP A 169 -13.45 5.74 -6.12
N ILE A 170 -13.47 6.57 -7.16
CA ILE A 170 -13.00 6.16 -8.50
C ILE A 170 -11.51 5.80 -8.46
N LEU A 171 -10.69 6.58 -7.76
CA LEU A 171 -9.25 6.27 -7.61
C LEU A 171 -9.03 4.96 -6.86
N SER A 172 -9.83 4.65 -5.85
CA SER A 172 -9.79 3.35 -5.13
C SER A 172 -10.07 2.18 -6.08
N ILE A 173 -11.08 2.31 -6.94
CA ILE A 173 -11.42 1.28 -7.93
C ILE A 173 -10.29 1.12 -8.95
N VAL A 174 -9.70 2.22 -9.42
CA VAL A 174 -8.56 2.20 -10.35
C VAL A 174 -7.35 1.53 -9.68
N ASN A 175 -7.07 1.82 -8.41
CA ASN A 175 -5.99 1.20 -7.65
C ASN A 175 -6.18 -0.31 -7.54
N LEU A 176 -7.39 -0.75 -7.18
CA LEU A 176 -7.73 -2.16 -7.13
C LEU A 176 -7.54 -2.84 -8.50
N ALA A 177 -7.96 -2.20 -9.59
CA ALA A 177 -7.77 -2.74 -10.94
C ALA A 177 -6.28 -2.88 -11.30
N ILE A 178 -5.43 -1.89 -10.94
CA ILE A 178 -3.98 -1.96 -11.13
C ILE A 178 -3.40 -3.15 -10.36
N LEU A 179 -3.75 -3.30 -9.09
CA LEU A 179 -3.27 -4.40 -8.25
C LEU A 179 -3.71 -5.76 -8.80
N LEU A 180 -4.97 -5.90 -9.22
CA LEU A 180 -5.48 -7.13 -9.84
C LEU A 180 -4.72 -7.47 -11.13
N MET A 181 -4.42 -6.48 -11.97
CA MET A 181 -3.58 -6.70 -13.15
C MET A 181 -2.16 -7.16 -12.78
N CYS A 182 -1.58 -6.64 -11.71
CA CYS A 182 -0.27 -7.06 -11.23
C CYS A 182 -0.29 -8.48 -10.65
N VAL A 183 -1.31 -8.82 -9.86
CA VAL A 183 -1.43 -10.13 -9.19
C VAL A 183 -1.72 -11.24 -10.19
N PHE A 184 -2.68 -11.05 -11.09
CA PHE A 184 -3.19 -12.08 -12.00
C PHE A 184 -2.65 -11.98 -13.43
N GLY A 185 -2.01 -10.88 -13.79
CA GLY A 185 -1.44 -10.70 -15.12
C GLY A 185 -0.42 -11.79 -15.45
N LYS A 186 -0.56 -12.44 -16.59
CA LYS A 186 0.42 -13.43 -17.05
C LYS A 186 1.70 -12.73 -17.49
N THR A 187 2.84 -13.24 -17.05
CA THR A 187 4.15 -12.81 -17.54
C THR A 187 4.27 -13.10 -19.04
N LYS A 188 4.61 -12.10 -19.84
CA LYS A 188 4.99 -12.33 -21.24
C LYS A 188 6.32 -13.09 -21.24
N LYS A 189 6.34 -14.25 -21.89
CA LYS A 189 7.61 -14.92 -22.19
C LYS A 189 8.39 -14.01 -23.12
N ALA A 190 9.60 -13.62 -22.71
CA ALA A 190 10.57 -13.09 -23.67
C ALA A 190 10.91 -14.23 -24.63
N TYR A 191 10.54 -14.08 -25.90
CA TYR A 191 11.03 -14.94 -26.97
C TYR A 191 12.33 -14.36 -27.49
#